data_d53fc738be6a2d7201446715daad4254
#
_entry.id   d53fc738be6a2d7201446715daad4254
#
_cell.length_a   1.000
_cell.length_b   1.000
_cell.length_c   1.000
_cell.angle_alpha   90.00
_cell.angle_beta   90.00
_cell.angle_gamma   90.00
#
_symmetry.space_group_name_H-M   'P 1'
#
loop_
_entity.id
_entity.type
_entity.pdbx_description
1 polymer ?
#
loop_
_entity_poly.entity_id
_entity_poly.type
_entity_poly.pdbx_seq_one_letter_code
_entity_poly.pdbx_strand_id
1 'polypeptide(L)'
;MPLSRRTADSGGFFIMNYNNFLNKKKHLIGNFGFDANFIPDVAFDFQKYVIEKSVKKGRIALFLDTGLGKTLIQLSIAQNIVNNTNKKVLILTPLAVGFQFLQDAENLKITDDICQTKKGEHNKKIVISNYERLHYLNPNDFECVILDESSILKNFDGKIKNQITTFIKKVKYRFLATATPSPNDFIELGTSSEVLGYMGYMDMLTKFFKNNQNSVDSNNRNIGEKFYLKPHAEKDFFAWVNQWSIMCKMPSDLGFSDERYILPKLITNKHIVKNDKLVEVDGQIQMFNIVAKSFHEIRHEQKQTEQKRFEKAFELANGKTSVYWVNTNNESDILNNLDSEAVEIRGSFSIDKKEDILMNFAEGNIKRLITKAKMTGMGLNWQHCNHTVFFPTWSYEQYYQSIRRFWRFGQKNDVVCDMVISDGQTRVLQTLEQKTQKAIELYENLTKNVNNSFIDHKKEFNKEIIKPKFL
;
A
#
# COMPACT_ATOMS: atom_id res chain seq x y z
N MET A 1 70.36 -19.63 -26.45
CA MET A 1 69.21 -18.79 -26.79
C MET A 1 68.31 -18.74 -25.59
N PRO A 2 68.08 -17.58 -24.89
CA PRO A 2 67.33 -17.51 -23.66
C PRO A 2 65.87 -17.26 -23.94
N LEU A 3 65.02 -17.99 -23.20
CA LEU A 3 63.58 -17.85 -23.10
C LEU A 3 63.20 -16.49 -22.49
N SER A 4 62.54 -15.64 -23.24
CA SER A 4 62.00 -14.37 -22.79
C SER A 4 60.78 -14.60 -21.90
N ARG A 5 60.86 -14.12 -20.69
CA ARG A 5 59.74 -13.98 -19.74
C ARG A 5 58.74 -12.95 -20.28
N ARG A 6 57.55 -13.39 -20.65
CA ARG A 6 56.39 -12.50 -20.77
C ARG A 6 55.82 -12.27 -19.38
N THR A 7 56.01 -11.10 -18.82
CA THR A 7 55.40 -10.66 -17.61
C THR A 7 53.92 -10.30 -17.83
N ALA A 8 53.11 -10.79 -16.93
CA ALA A 8 51.67 -10.68 -16.92
C ALA A 8 51.21 -9.24 -16.72
N ASP A 9 50.47 -8.73 -17.69
CA ASP A 9 49.71 -7.49 -17.57
C ASP A 9 48.18 -7.73 -17.53
N SER A 10 47.78 -8.92 -17.03
CA SER A 10 46.35 -9.31 -16.91
C SER A 10 45.70 -8.93 -15.56
N GLY A 11 46.47 -8.46 -14.57
CA GLY A 11 45.96 -8.14 -13.24
C GLY A 11 45.16 -6.83 -13.16
N GLY A 12 45.56 -5.84 -13.97
CA GLY A 12 44.92 -4.50 -13.93
C GLY A 12 43.52 -4.48 -14.53
N PHE A 13 43.30 -5.24 -15.58
CA PHE A 13 41.99 -5.31 -16.24
C PHE A 13 40.95 -6.06 -15.40
N PHE A 14 41.37 -7.10 -14.69
CA PHE A 14 40.49 -7.87 -13.79
C PHE A 14 40.15 -7.07 -12.50
N ILE A 15 41.11 -6.30 -11.97
CA ILE A 15 40.91 -5.46 -10.79
C ILE A 15 39.99 -4.28 -11.11
N MET A 16 40.11 -3.66 -12.27
CA MET A 16 39.23 -2.59 -12.72
C MET A 16 37.79 -3.07 -12.96
N ASN A 17 37.58 -4.24 -13.52
CA ASN A 17 36.26 -4.86 -13.67
C ASN A 17 35.66 -5.29 -12.32
N TYR A 18 36.47 -5.81 -11.42
CA TYR A 18 36.04 -6.21 -10.08
C TYR A 18 35.65 -5.01 -9.22
N ASN A 19 36.42 -3.93 -9.21
CA ASN A 19 36.09 -2.68 -8.52
C ASN A 19 34.86 -2.00 -9.12
N ASN A 20 34.68 -2.01 -10.43
CA ASN A 20 33.46 -1.55 -11.09
C ASN A 20 32.25 -2.45 -10.74
N PHE A 21 32.44 -3.74 -10.63
CA PHE A 21 31.44 -4.68 -10.17
C PHE A 21 31.09 -4.46 -8.69
N LEU A 22 32.07 -4.27 -7.82
CA LEU A 22 31.87 -3.95 -6.40
C LEU A 22 31.21 -2.58 -6.23
N ASN A 23 31.56 -1.58 -7.02
CA ASN A 23 30.94 -0.26 -7.00
C ASN A 23 29.49 -0.31 -7.52
N LYS A 24 29.17 -1.17 -8.46
CA LYS A 24 27.79 -1.45 -8.88
C LYS A 24 26.98 -2.21 -7.81
N LYS A 25 27.65 -3.02 -6.99
CA LYS A 25 27.06 -3.72 -5.83
C LYS A 25 27.09 -2.91 -4.53
N LYS A 26 27.87 -1.84 -4.44
CA LYS A 26 27.73 -0.87 -3.34
C LYS A 26 26.37 -0.25 -3.49
N HIS A 27 25.45 -0.65 -2.60
CA HIS A 27 24.11 -0.12 -2.51
C HIS A 27 24.21 1.41 -2.46
N LEU A 28 23.72 2.05 -3.52
CA LEU A 28 23.89 3.48 -3.73
C LEU A 28 23.23 4.26 -2.59
N ILE A 29 24.03 4.63 -1.60
CA ILE A 29 23.66 5.61 -0.57
C ILE A 29 23.94 6.96 -1.23
N GLY A 30 22.93 7.52 -1.92
CA GLY A 30 23.14 8.79 -2.62
C GLY A 30 21.85 9.62 -2.65
N ASN A 31 22.02 10.91 -2.78
CA ASN A 31 20.95 11.79 -3.19
C ASN A 31 21.00 11.87 -4.72
N PHE A 32 19.94 11.41 -5.37
CA PHE A 32 19.79 11.45 -6.83
C PHE A 32 19.10 12.72 -7.30
N GLY A 33 18.52 13.47 -6.35
CA GLY A 33 17.68 14.62 -6.60
C GLY A 33 18.39 15.96 -6.42
N PHE A 34 17.64 16.95 -6.02
CA PHE A 34 18.03 18.36 -5.90
C PHE A 34 17.24 19.02 -4.76
N ASP A 35 17.54 20.25 -4.42
CA ASP A 35 16.78 20.97 -3.39
C ASP A 35 15.41 21.41 -3.94
N ALA A 36 14.35 21.25 -3.14
CA ALA A 36 12.99 21.57 -3.55
C ALA A 36 12.82 23.06 -3.82
N ASN A 37 12.16 23.41 -4.93
CA ASN A 37 11.85 24.79 -5.35
C ASN A 37 10.34 25.08 -5.38
N PHE A 38 9.50 24.09 -5.11
CA PHE A 38 8.05 24.22 -5.02
C PHE A 38 7.53 23.49 -3.79
N ILE A 39 7.01 24.25 -2.85
CA ILE A 39 6.35 23.76 -1.64
C ILE A 39 5.04 24.53 -1.49
N PRO A 40 3.87 23.88 -1.57
CA PRO A 40 2.59 24.56 -1.44
C PRO A 40 2.40 25.20 -0.06
N ASP A 41 1.85 26.41 0.00
CA ASP A 41 1.56 27.08 1.27
C ASP A 41 0.57 26.29 2.14
N VAL A 42 -0.35 25.55 1.51
CA VAL A 42 -1.34 24.71 2.19
C VAL A 42 -0.74 23.45 2.84
N ALA A 43 0.54 23.13 2.54
CA ALA A 43 1.20 21.97 3.11
C ALA A 43 1.50 22.19 4.59
N PHE A 44 1.19 21.18 5.43
CA PHE A 44 1.58 21.15 6.82
C PHE A 44 3.10 20.94 6.97
N ASP A 45 3.68 21.33 8.10
CA ASP A 45 5.13 21.33 8.27
C ASP A 45 5.78 19.95 8.09
N PHE A 46 5.13 18.87 8.54
CA PHE A 46 5.64 17.52 8.26
C PHE A 46 5.57 17.16 6.77
N GLN A 47 4.55 17.66 6.02
CA GLN A 47 4.45 17.45 4.57
C GLN A 47 5.54 18.21 3.83
N LYS A 48 5.84 19.45 4.24
CA LYS A 48 6.96 20.23 3.71
C LYS A 48 8.27 19.49 3.86
N TYR A 49 8.53 18.98 5.08
CA TYR A 49 9.71 18.15 5.36
C TYR A 49 9.76 16.90 4.46
N VAL A 50 8.64 16.19 4.29
CA VAL A 50 8.57 14.99 3.44
C VAL A 50 8.83 15.34 1.98
N ILE A 51 8.29 16.46 1.46
CA ILE A 51 8.52 16.94 0.09
C ILE A 51 10.02 17.23 -0.11
N GLU A 52 10.62 18.07 0.75
CA GLU A 52 12.04 18.46 0.65
C GLU A 52 12.95 17.23 0.67
N LYS A 53 12.78 16.35 1.64
CA LYS A 53 13.55 15.11 1.76
C LYS A 53 13.39 14.22 0.53
N SER A 54 12.17 14.11 0.00
CA SER A 54 11.87 13.26 -1.16
C SER A 54 12.52 13.79 -2.43
N VAL A 55 12.38 15.09 -2.71
CA VAL A 55 12.96 15.73 -3.88
C VAL A 55 14.49 15.62 -3.82
N LYS A 56 15.09 15.87 -2.66
CA LYS A 56 16.54 15.74 -2.45
C LYS A 56 17.04 14.30 -2.62
N LYS A 57 16.27 13.31 -2.19
CA LYS A 57 16.60 11.89 -2.41
C LYS A 57 16.43 11.47 -3.87
N GLY A 58 15.41 11.94 -4.57
CA GLY A 58 15.10 11.60 -5.96
C GLY A 58 14.68 10.14 -6.21
N ARG A 59 14.91 9.24 -5.23
CA ARG A 59 14.45 7.83 -5.21
C ARG A 59 14.09 7.46 -3.79
N ILE A 60 12.80 7.38 -3.47
CA ILE A 60 12.36 7.13 -2.10
C ILE A 60 10.95 6.55 -2.05
N ALA A 61 10.67 5.74 -1.03
CA ALA A 61 9.34 5.28 -0.70
C ALA A 61 8.72 6.12 0.42
N LEU A 62 7.47 6.51 0.23
CA LEU A 62 6.63 7.26 1.17
C LEU A 62 5.63 6.29 1.79
N PHE A 63 5.99 5.72 2.92
CA PHE A 63 5.14 4.82 3.69
C PHE A 63 4.36 5.64 4.72
N LEU A 64 3.42 6.43 4.22
CA LEU A 64 2.59 7.35 5.00
C LEU A 64 1.20 6.76 5.17
N ASP A 65 0.65 6.82 6.38
CA ASP A 65 -0.71 6.33 6.63
C ASP A 65 -1.74 7.11 5.80
N THR A 66 -2.95 6.58 5.72
CA THR A 66 -4.06 7.23 5.00
C THR A 66 -4.43 8.55 5.70
N GLY A 67 -4.73 9.58 4.89
CA GLY A 67 -5.09 10.91 5.41
C GLY A 67 -3.90 11.83 5.66
N LEU A 68 -2.64 11.39 5.54
CA LEU A 68 -1.45 12.23 5.70
C LEU A 68 -1.12 13.09 4.46
N GLY A 69 -2.00 13.13 3.46
CA GLY A 69 -1.84 14.01 2.28
C GLY A 69 -0.86 13.47 1.23
N LYS A 70 -0.80 12.14 1.04
CA LYS A 70 0.05 11.52 0.01
C LYS A 70 -0.11 12.15 -1.38
N THR A 71 -1.35 12.44 -1.80
CA THR A 71 -1.64 13.05 -3.11
C THR A 71 -0.98 14.42 -3.25
N LEU A 72 -1.14 15.30 -2.24
CA LEU A 72 -0.50 16.61 -2.19
C LEU A 72 1.03 16.49 -2.29
N ILE A 73 1.62 15.57 -1.52
CA ILE A 73 3.06 15.34 -1.51
C ILE A 73 3.54 14.84 -2.88
N GLN A 74 2.84 13.89 -3.49
CA GLN A 74 3.17 13.34 -4.81
C GLN A 74 3.08 14.40 -5.92
N LEU A 75 2.02 15.21 -5.92
CA LEU A 75 1.86 16.34 -6.86
C LEU A 75 2.96 17.37 -6.67
N SER A 76 3.30 17.71 -5.43
CA SER A 76 4.40 18.64 -5.13
C SER A 76 5.75 18.11 -5.59
N ILE A 77 6.02 16.81 -5.42
CA ILE A 77 7.23 16.16 -5.96
C ILE A 77 7.23 16.25 -7.49
N ALA A 78 6.09 15.92 -8.13
CA ALA A 78 5.97 15.98 -9.58
C ALA A 78 6.27 17.41 -10.12
N GLN A 79 5.69 18.43 -9.50
CA GLN A 79 5.92 19.83 -9.87
C GLN A 79 7.39 20.25 -9.69
N ASN A 80 8.04 19.83 -8.60
CA ASN A 80 9.48 20.07 -8.40
C ASN A 80 10.33 19.46 -9.53
N ILE A 81 10.02 18.22 -9.94
CA ILE A 81 10.72 17.56 -11.05
C ILE A 81 10.52 18.32 -12.36
N VAL A 82 9.27 18.72 -12.66
CA VAL A 82 8.96 19.53 -13.87
C VAL A 82 9.71 20.83 -13.84
N ASN A 83 9.66 21.57 -12.74
CA ASN A 83 10.33 22.89 -12.61
C ASN A 83 11.84 22.79 -12.81
N ASN A 84 12.47 21.74 -12.28
CA ASN A 84 13.93 21.59 -12.34
C ASN A 84 14.43 21.00 -13.66
N THR A 85 13.66 20.11 -14.28
CA THR A 85 14.14 19.34 -15.46
C THR A 85 13.46 19.75 -16.76
N ASN A 86 12.33 20.42 -16.70
CA ASN A 86 11.42 20.70 -17.82
C ASN A 86 10.98 19.44 -18.58
N LYS A 87 11.04 18.25 -17.93
CA LYS A 87 10.67 16.96 -18.52
C LYS A 87 9.39 16.40 -17.89
N LYS A 88 8.85 15.34 -18.50
CA LYS A 88 7.58 14.74 -18.08
C LYS A 88 7.73 13.85 -16.86
N VAL A 89 6.70 13.85 -16.04
CA VAL A 89 6.50 12.99 -14.84
C VAL A 89 5.28 12.11 -15.06
N LEU A 90 5.40 10.82 -14.80
CA LEU A 90 4.30 9.88 -14.81
C LEU A 90 3.87 9.56 -13.38
N ILE A 91 2.59 9.72 -13.08
CA ILE A 91 1.96 9.24 -11.84
C ILE A 91 1.09 8.05 -12.20
N LEU A 92 1.44 6.87 -11.71
CA LEU A 92 0.63 5.66 -11.86
C LEU A 92 -0.25 5.48 -10.64
N THR A 93 -1.55 5.35 -10.86
CA THR A 93 -2.56 5.25 -9.81
C THR A 93 -3.40 3.98 -9.99
N PRO A 94 -4.04 3.48 -8.91
CA PRO A 94 -5.15 2.57 -9.05
C PRO A 94 -6.29 3.19 -9.87
N LEU A 95 -7.15 2.32 -10.38
CA LEU A 95 -8.35 2.75 -11.12
C LEU A 95 -9.19 3.72 -10.27
N ALA A 96 -9.78 4.72 -10.89
CA ALA A 96 -10.63 5.76 -10.29
C ALA A 96 -9.92 6.79 -9.37
N VAL A 97 -8.63 6.65 -9.08
CA VAL A 97 -7.90 7.63 -8.24
C VAL A 97 -7.40 8.83 -9.05
N GLY A 98 -7.19 8.65 -10.35
CA GLY A 98 -6.66 9.70 -11.22
C GLY A 98 -7.47 11.00 -11.19
N PHE A 99 -8.79 10.91 -11.07
CA PHE A 99 -9.67 12.09 -10.94
C PHE A 99 -9.37 12.92 -9.67
N GLN A 100 -9.14 12.25 -8.54
CA GLN A 100 -8.79 12.95 -7.30
C GLN A 100 -7.48 13.72 -7.43
N PHE A 101 -6.49 13.18 -8.15
CA PHE A 101 -5.26 13.90 -8.43
C PHE A 101 -5.51 15.16 -9.24
N LEU A 102 -6.43 15.14 -10.21
CA LEU A 102 -6.79 16.35 -10.98
C LEU A 102 -7.46 17.39 -10.09
N GLN A 103 -8.39 16.97 -9.23
CA GLN A 103 -9.08 17.87 -8.30
C GLN A 103 -8.11 18.47 -7.26
N ASP A 104 -7.20 17.65 -6.70
CA ASP A 104 -6.18 18.13 -5.77
C ASP A 104 -5.18 19.07 -6.47
N ALA A 105 -4.89 18.85 -7.76
CA ALA A 105 -4.03 19.74 -8.57
C ALA A 105 -4.64 21.15 -8.76
N GLU A 106 -5.96 21.25 -8.88
CA GLU A 106 -6.65 22.54 -8.92
C GLU A 106 -6.40 23.34 -7.65
N ASN A 107 -6.49 22.70 -6.48
CA ASN A 107 -6.21 23.32 -5.19
C ASN A 107 -4.75 23.79 -5.06
N LEU A 108 -3.83 23.11 -5.75
CA LEU A 108 -2.40 23.43 -5.78
C LEU A 108 -1.99 24.40 -6.92
N LYS A 109 -2.93 24.82 -7.78
CA LYS A 109 -2.72 25.69 -8.94
C LYS A 109 -1.70 25.14 -9.95
N ILE A 110 -1.69 23.82 -10.17
CA ILE A 110 -0.84 23.14 -11.17
C ILE A 110 -1.64 22.55 -12.34
N THR A 111 -2.82 23.10 -12.61
CA THR A 111 -3.77 22.61 -13.62
C THR A 111 -3.25 22.68 -15.05
N ASP A 112 -2.41 23.68 -15.37
CA ASP A 112 -1.89 23.87 -16.71
C ASP A 112 -0.87 22.79 -17.13
N ASP A 113 -0.23 22.13 -16.16
CA ASP A 113 0.82 21.15 -16.38
C ASP A 113 0.37 19.70 -16.25
N ILE A 114 -0.90 19.42 -15.86
CA ILE A 114 -1.39 18.08 -15.54
C ILE A 114 -2.46 17.59 -16.51
N CYS A 115 -2.42 16.30 -16.85
CA CYS A 115 -3.49 15.62 -17.59
C CYS A 115 -3.59 14.15 -17.18
N GLN A 116 -4.77 13.57 -17.40
CA GLN A 116 -4.97 12.12 -17.33
C GLN A 116 -4.99 11.53 -18.74
N THR A 117 -4.29 10.41 -18.96
CA THR A 117 -4.31 9.71 -20.23
C THR A 117 -4.94 8.33 -20.14
N LYS A 118 -5.78 8.01 -21.13
CA LYS A 118 -6.44 6.68 -21.27
C LYS A 118 -5.75 5.80 -22.32
N LYS A 119 -5.14 6.38 -23.36
CA LYS A 119 -4.55 5.65 -24.50
C LYS A 119 -3.07 5.98 -24.74
N GLY A 120 -2.41 6.63 -23.78
CA GLY A 120 -0.99 6.97 -23.89
C GLY A 120 -0.72 8.35 -24.52
N GLU A 121 -1.72 9.03 -25.08
CA GLU A 121 -1.57 10.39 -25.59
C GLU A 121 -1.44 11.37 -24.43
N HIS A 122 -0.41 12.22 -24.45
CA HIS A 122 -0.18 13.20 -23.39
C HIS A 122 0.57 14.44 -23.92
N ASN A 123 0.01 15.61 -23.67
CA ASN A 123 0.57 16.91 -24.09
C ASN A 123 1.04 17.76 -22.91
N LYS A 124 0.85 17.31 -21.67
CA LYS A 124 1.21 17.99 -20.43
C LYS A 124 2.46 17.38 -19.80
N LYS A 125 3.04 18.07 -18.81
CA LYS A 125 4.27 17.63 -18.13
C LYS A 125 4.00 16.61 -17.03
N ILE A 126 2.89 16.73 -16.31
CA ILE A 126 2.47 15.74 -15.30
C ILE A 126 1.37 14.88 -15.91
N VAL A 127 1.65 13.60 -16.08
CA VAL A 127 0.76 12.64 -16.74
C VAL A 127 0.28 11.62 -15.72
N ILE A 128 -1.03 11.53 -15.55
CA ILE A 128 -1.66 10.51 -14.71
C ILE A 128 -2.15 9.37 -15.57
N SER A 129 -1.89 8.14 -15.17
CA SER A 129 -2.43 6.93 -15.80
C SER A 129 -2.62 5.82 -14.77
N ASN A 130 -3.32 4.76 -15.18
CA ASN A 130 -3.56 3.60 -14.32
C ASN A 130 -2.53 2.50 -14.62
N TYR A 131 -2.32 1.61 -13.65
CA TYR A 131 -1.42 0.47 -13.79
C TYR A 131 -1.77 -0.44 -14.98
N GLU A 132 -3.06 -0.63 -15.23
CA GLU A 132 -3.60 -1.46 -16.33
C GLU A 132 -3.27 -0.88 -17.71
N ARG A 133 -3.02 0.43 -17.78
CA ARG A 133 -2.74 1.17 -19.02
C ARG A 133 -1.25 1.43 -19.26
N LEU A 134 -0.38 0.89 -18.41
CA LEU A 134 1.07 1.09 -18.50
C LEU A 134 1.66 0.67 -19.87
N HIS A 135 1.05 -0.32 -20.52
CA HIS A 135 1.48 -0.83 -21.81
C HIS A 135 1.29 0.16 -22.98
N TYR A 136 0.50 1.23 -22.80
CA TYR A 136 0.38 2.32 -23.80
C TYR A 136 1.46 3.39 -23.68
N LEU A 137 2.30 3.34 -22.63
CA LEU A 137 3.25 4.38 -22.31
C LEU A 137 4.69 3.95 -22.61
N ASN A 138 5.52 4.90 -23.08
CA ASN A 138 6.94 4.65 -23.32
C ASN A 138 7.76 5.22 -22.14
N PRO A 139 8.60 4.40 -21.45
CA PRO A 139 9.39 4.88 -20.32
C PRO A 139 10.39 5.98 -20.69
N ASN A 140 10.81 6.08 -21.96
CA ASN A 140 11.76 7.10 -22.40
C ASN A 140 11.14 8.52 -22.48
N ASP A 141 9.81 8.62 -22.41
CA ASP A 141 9.12 9.91 -22.40
C ASP A 141 9.15 10.59 -21.02
N PHE A 142 9.54 9.84 -19.96
CA PHE A 142 9.44 10.29 -18.58
C PHE A 142 10.78 10.34 -17.87
N GLU A 143 11.08 11.42 -17.19
CA GLU A 143 12.23 11.56 -16.29
C GLU A 143 11.94 11.04 -14.87
N CYS A 144 10.65 11.01 -14.50
CA CYS A 144 10.18 10.60 -13.18
C CYS A 144 8.97 9.69 -13.28
N VAL A 145 8.92 8.68 -12.41
CA VAL A 145 7.72 7.86 -12.16
C VAL A 145 7.40 7.86 -10.68
N ILE A 146 6.13 8.13 -10.37
CA ILE A 146 5.56 8.08 -9.03
C ILE A 146 4.50 6.97 -9.03
N LEU A 147 4.59 6.03 -8.10
CA LEU A 147 3.59 4.97 -7.91
C LEU A 147 2.71 5.30 -6.70
N ASP A 148 1.45 5.65 -6.95
CA ASP A 148 0.44 5.74 -5.90
C ASP A 148 -0.10 4.35 -5.58
N GLU A 149 -0.25 4.02 -4.30
CA GLU A 149 -0.58 2.69 -3.79
C GLU A 149 0.38 1.58 -4.28
N SER A 150 1.67 1.79 -4.00
CA SER A 150 2.76 0.89 -4.42
C SER A 150 2.72 -0.51 -3.78
N SER A 151 1.76 -0.79 -2.89
CA SER A 151 1.48 -2.14 -2.38
C SER A 151 1.18 -3.17 -3.48
N ILE A 152 0.82 -2.72 -4.69
CA ILE A 152 0.70 -3.56 -5.89
C ILE A 152 1.99 -4.34 -6.23
N LEU A 153 3.14 -3.86 -5.75
CA LEU A 153 4.46 -4.50 -5.96
C LEU A 153 4.72 -5.71 -5.05
N LYS A 154 3.90 -5.96 -4.03
CA LYS A 154 4.13 -6.98 -2.99
C LYS A 154 4.35 -8.39 -3.51
N ASN A 155 3.72 -8.77 -4.62
CA ASN A 155 3.89 -10.07 -5.24
C ASN A 155 5.15 -10.12 -6.09
N PHE A 156 6.20 -10.78 -5.60
CA PHE A 156 7.48 -10.89 -6.29
C PHE A 156 7.34 -11.48 -7.72
N ASP A 157 6.56 -12.53 -7.90
CA ASP A 157 6.34 -13.21 -9.20
C ASP A 157 5.19 -12.57 -10.01
N GLY A 158 4.61 -11.48 -9.54
CA GLY A 158 3.46 -10.83 -10.16
C GLY A 158 3.78 -10.25 -11.55
N LYS A 159 2.96 -10.56 -12.56
CA LYS A 159 3.10 -10.02 -13.92
C LYS A 159 3.14 -8.48 -13.93
N ILE A 160 2.26 -7.83 -13.15
CA ILE A 160 2.20 -6.36 -13.03
C ILE A 160 3.48 -5.81 -12.40
N LYS A 161 3.99 -6.41 -11.32
CA LYS A 161 5.26 -6.03 -10.68
C LYS A 161 6.41 -6.06 -11.67
N ASN A 162 6.50 -7.12 -12.48
CA ASN A 162 7.56 -7.27 -13.46
C ASN A 162 7.48 -6.22 -14.59
N GLN A 163 6.28 -5.89 -15.05
CA GLN A 163 6.05 -4.82 -16.03
C GLN A 163 6.48 -3.46 -15.47
N ILE A 164 6.03 -3.12 -14.25
CA ILE A 164 6.40 -1.87 -13.58
C ILE A 164 7.91 -1.79 -13.37
N THR A 165 8.54 -2.85 -12.87
CA THR A 165 9.99 -2.88 -12.61
C THR A 165 10.79 -2.68 -13.90
N THR A 166 10.38 -3.30 -15.00
CA THR A 166 11.03 -3.14 -16.31
C THR A 166 10.90 -1.73 -16.85
N PHE A 167 9.72 -1.14 -16.70
CA PHE A 167 9.44 0.26 -17.09
C PHE A 167 10.31 1.24 -16.30
N ILE A 168 10.26 1.15 -14.98
CA ILE A 168 10.92 2.09 -14.06
C ILE A 168 12.46 2.01 -14.13
N LYS A 169 13.04 0.87 -14.47
CA LYS A 169 14.51 0.74 -14.61
C LYS A 169 15.12 1.76 -15.56
N LYS A 170 14.37 2.25 -16.55
CA LYS A 170 14.80 3.26 -17.52
C LYS A 170 14.61 4.71 -17.03
N VAL A 171 13.95 4.92 -15.90
CA VAL A 171 13.57 6.24 -15.38
C VAL A 171 14.52 6.67 -14.26
N LYS A 172 14.91 7.95 -14.26
CA LYS A 172 15.89 8.49 -13.31
C LYS A 172 15.31 8.66 -11.91
N TYR A 173 14.19 9.40 -11.77
CA TYR A 173 13.56 9.69 -10.48
C TYR A 173 12.41 8.72 -10.23
N ARG A 174 12.36 8.15 -9.01
CA ARG A 174 11.43 7.07 -8.66
C ARG A 174 10.85 7.27 -7.29
N PHE A 175 9.54 7.35 -7.20
CA PHE A 175 8.85 7.55 -5.93
C PHE A 175 7.76 6.49 -5.77
N LEU A 176 7.66 5.94 -4.57
CA LEU A 176 6.63 4.98 -4.20
C LEU A 176 5.80 5.60 -3.07
N ALA A 177 4.49 5.41 -3.06
CA ALA A 177 3.63 5.85 -1.98
C ALA A 177 2.62 4.76 -1.62
N THR A 178 2.50 4.41 -0.35
CA THR A 178 1.48 3.50 0.18
C THR A 178 1.31 3.66 1.68
N ALA A 179 0.13 3.32 2.19
CA ALA A 179 -0.14 3.18 3.62
C ALA A 179 0.17 1.77 4.16
N THR A 180 0.31 0.78 3.27
CA THR A 180 0.51 -0.64 3.62
C THR A 180 1.77 -1.18 2.93
N PRO A 181 2.98 -0.80 3.40
CA PRO A 181 4.23 -1.15 2.72
C PRO A 181 4.56 -2.64 2.76
N SER A 182 4.17 -3.32 3.83
CA SER A 182 4.41 -4.76 4.03
C SER A 182 3.27 -5.35 4.87
N PRO A 183 2.08 -5.56 4.24
CA PRO A 183 0.89 -5.96 4.99
C PRO A 183 0.97 -7.39 5.55
N ASN A 184 1.85 -8.24 5.04
CA ASN A 184 1.98 -9.62 5.49
C ASN A 184 3.33 -9.94 6.12
N ASP A 185 4.44 -9.45 5.53
CA ASP A 185 5.80 -9.79 5.96
C ASP A 185 6.80 -8.73 5.48
N PHE A 186 7.89 -8.50 6.25
CA PHE A 186 8.99 -7.59 5.91
C PHE A 186 9.67 -7.90 4.57
N ILE A 187 9.61 -9.14 4.09
CA ILE A 187 10.18 -9.50 2.79
C ILE A 187 9.58 -8.72 1.62
N GLU A 188 8.33 -8.24 1.75
CA GLU A 188 7.66 -7.45 0.73
C GLU A 188 8.36 -6.09 0.46
N LEU A 189 9.13 -5.58 1.43
CA LEU A 189 9.94 -4.35 1.27
C LEU A 189 11.05 -4.51 0.22
N GLY A 190 11.50 -5.74 -0.02
CA GLY A 190 12.54 -6.02 -1.01
C GLY A 190 12.12 -5.68 -2.44
N THR A 191 10.84 -5.87 -2.79
CA THR A 191 10.32 -5.49 -4.11
C THR A 191 10.30 -3.98 -4.29
N SER A 192 9.95 -3.22 -3.26
CA SER A 192 9.99 -1.75 -3.25
C SER A 192 11.42 -1.24 -3.41
N SER A 193 12.38 -1.82 -2.68
CA SER A 193 13.80 -1.50 -2.81
C SER A 193 14.34 -1.78 -4.22
N GLU A 194 13.98 -2.91 -4.83
CA GLU A 194 14.37 -3.28 -6.20
C GLU A 194 13.86 -2.26 -7.22
N VAL A 195 12.60 -1.84 -7.12
CA VAL A 195 11.98 -0.85 -8.02
C VAL A 195 12.67 0.51 -7.88
N LEU A 196 13.00 0.93 -6.68
CA LEU A 196 13.75 2.17 -6.44
C LEU A 196 15.20 2.08 -6.95
N GLY A 197 15.73 0.88 -7.13
CA GLY A 197 17.09 0.63 -7.62
C GLY A 197 18.14 0.63 -6.52
N TYR A 198 17.77 0.31 -5.28
CA TYR A 198 18.70 0.12 -4.18
C TYR A 198 19.20 -1.34 -4.14
N MET A 199 18.56 -2.22 -3.39
CA MET A 199 18.95 -3.62 -3.26
C MET A 199 17.94 -4.52 -3.96
N GLY A 200 18.40 -5.53 -4.71
CA GLY A 200 17.53 -6.54 -5.32
C GLY A 200 16.84 -7.39 -4.25
N TYR A 201 15.65 -7.90 -4.57
CA TYR A 201 14.85 -8.71 -3.66
C TYR A 201 15.61 -9.94 -3.13
N MET A 202 16.28 -10.68 -4.01
CA MET A 202 17.06 -11.88 -3.62
C MET A 202 18.30 -11.54 -2.79
N ASP A 203 18.96 -10.41 -3.09
CA ASP A 203 20.10 -9.94 -2.30
C ASP A 203 19.68 -9.56 -0.88
N MET A 204 18.51 -8.92 -0.73
CA MET A 204 17.92 -8.59 0.56
C MET A 204 17.61 -9.87 1.37
N LEU A 205 16.95 -10.85 0.75
CA LEU A 205 16.66 -12.13 1.41
C LEU A 205 17.93 -12.82 1.89
N THR A 206 18.94 -12.91 1.05
CA THR A 206 20.22 -13.53 1.41
C THR A 206 20.92 -12.81 2.54
N LYS A 207 20.89 -11.48 2.52
CA LYS A 207 21.59 -10.66 3.51
C LYS A 207 20.89 -10.70 4.88
N PHE A 208 19.58 -10.47 4.93
CA PHE A 208 18.87 -10.21 6.18
C PHE A 208 18.00 -11.36 6.68
N PHE A 209 17.61 -12.28 5.81
CA PHE A 209 16.64 -13.33 6.14
C PHE A 209 17.27 -14.73 6.11
N LYS A 210 16.68 -15.63 6.89
CA LYS A 210 17.00 -17.06 6.87
C LYS A 210 15.80 -17.82 6.30
N ASN A 211 16.08 -18.79 5.41
CA ASN A 211 15.06 -19.68 4.87
C ASN A 211 14.81 -20.84 5.84
N ASN A 212 13.55 -21.10 6.18
CA ASN A 212 13.13 -22.13 7.12
C ASN A 212 12.65 -23.42 6.43
N GLN A 213 12.89 -23.58 5.11
CA GLN A 213 12.40 -24.74 4.35
C GLN A 213 12.98 -26.09 4.80
N ASN A 214 14.07 -26.12 5.57
CA ASN A 214 14.74 -27.34 6.01
C ASN A 214 14.42 -27.77 7.45
N SER A 215 13.61 -27.04 8.20
CA SER A 215 13.11 -27.51 9.50
C SER A 215 11.81 -28.31 9.27
N VAL A 216 11.96 -29.55 8.80
CA VAL A 216 10.86 -30.51 8.72
C VAL A 216 10.62 -31.03 10.12
N ASP A 217 9.82 -30.35 10.89
CA ASP A 217 9.02 -30.99 11.93
C ASP A 217 7.81 -31.61 11.26
N SER A 218 7.87 -32.91 11.04
CA SER A 218 6.91 -33.71 10.29
C SER A 218 5.48 -33.75 10.88
N ASN A 219 5.21 -33.02 11.97
CA ASN A 219 3.94 -33.05 12.67
C ASN A 219 3.22 -31.71 12.82
N ASN A 220 3.76 -30.61 12.32
CA ASN A 220 3.10 -29.30 12.42
C ASN A 220 2.84 -28.73 11.01
N ARG A 221 1.63 -28.97 10.47
CA ARG A 221 1.12 -28.38 9.22
C ARG A 221 0.76 -26.89 9.35
N ASN A 222 1.43 -26.16 10.21
CA ASN A 222 1.48 -24.73 10.13
C ASN A 222 2.50 -24.40 9.05
N ILE A 223 2.02 -23.86 7.94
CA ILE A 223 2.83 -23.17 6.94
C ILE A 223 3.42 -21.96 7.66
N GLY A 224 4.47 -22.20 8.46
CA GLY A 224 5.27 -21.18 9.11
C GLY A 224 5.92 -20.30 8.05
N GLU A 225 6.21 -19.09 8.40
CA GLU A 225 6.88 -18.11 7.52
C GLU A 225 8.08 -18.78 6.85
N LYS A 226 8.06 -18.78 5.52
CA LYS A 226 9.12 -19.38 4.71
C LYS A 226 10.48 -18.72 4.96
N PHE A 227 10.45 -17.44 5.31
CA PHE A 227 11.61 -16.62 5.64
C PHE A 227 11.37 -15.89 6.95
N TYR A 228 12.39 -15.77 7.79
CA TYR A 228 12.35 -14.95 9.00
C TYR A 228 13.60 -14.06 9.09
N LEU A 229 13.42 -12.86 9.62
CA LEU A 229 14.50 -11.90 9.81
C LEU A 229 15.53 -12.46 10.80
N LYS A 230 16.82 -12.44 10.43
CA LYS A 230 17.92 -12.89 11.31
C LYS A 230 18.02 -11.93 12.51
N PRO A 231 17.98 -12.40 13.77
CA PRO A 231 18.00 -11.51 14.95
C PRO A 231 19.21 -10.55 14.97
N HIS A 232 20.39 -11.02 14.58
CA HIS A 232 21.60 -10.20 14.52
C HIS A 232 21.61 -9.19 13.37
N ALA A 233 20.74 -9.35 12.36
CA ALA A 233 20.65 -8.46 11.19
C ALA A 233 19.48 -7.45 11.31
N GLU A 234 18.68 -7.52 12.38
CA GLU A 234 17.48 -6.70 12.55
C GLU A 234 17.80 -5.20 12.53
N LYS A 235 18.78 -4.77 13.31
CA LYS A 235 19.22 -3.37 13.37
C LYS A 235 19.70 -2.86 12.01
N ASP A 236 20.50 -3.66 11.32
CA ASP A 236 21.04 -3.32 9.99
C ASP A 236 19.93 -3.29 8.92
N PHE A 237 18.93 -4.18 9.03
CA PHE A 237 17.79 -4.20 8.15
C PHE A 237 16.96 -2.91 8.25
N PHE A 238 16.60 -2.47 9.47
CA PHE A 238 15.84 -1.24 9.65
C PHE A 238 16.65 0.02 9.29
N ALA A 239 17.95 0.04 9.58
CA ALA A 239 18.83 1.11 9.13
C ALA A 239 18.90 1.19 7.59
N TRP A 240 18.91 0.05 6.92
CA TRP A 240 18.85 -0.02 5.47
C TRP A 240 17.50 0.47 4.91
N VAL A 241 16.37 0.08 5.51
CA VAL A 241 15.03 0.56 5.11
C VAL A 241 14.94 2.08 5.24
N ASN A 242 15.47 2.66 6.33
CA ASN A 242 15.48 4.12 6.57
C ASN A 242 16.23 4.91 5.49
N GLN A 243 17.21 4.32 4.82
CA GLN A 243 17.99 5.00 3.80
C GLN A 243 17.17 5.38 2.55
N TRP A 244 16.13 4.61 2.25
CA TRP A 244 15.33 4.74 1.04
C TRP A 244 13.82 4.89 1.28
N SER A 245 13.39 5.03 2.54
CA SER A 245 11.99 5.25 2.89
C SER A 245 11.80 6.35 3.93
N ILE A 246 10.59 6.91 3.97
CA ILE A 246 10.04 7.69 5.08
C ILE A 246 8.83 6.94 5.58
N MET A 247 8.79 6.65 6.88
CA MET A 247 7.65 6.00 7.52
C MET A 247 6.98 6.94 8.48
N CYS A 248 5.64 7.05 8.38
CA CYS A 248 4.88 7.95 9.22
C CYS A 248 3.43 7.44 9.33
N LYS A 249 3.02 7.08 10.55
CA LYS A 249 1.64 6.75 10.90
C LYS A 249 0.92 8.00 11.41
N MET A 250 1.64 8.81 12.19
CA MET A 250 1.20 10.10 12.70
C MET A 250 2.34 11.13 12.54
N PRO A 251 2.07 12.43 12.39
CA PRO A 251 3.10 13.45 12.27
C PRO A 251 4.15 13.42 13.38
N SER A 252 3.79 12.98 14.59
CA SER A 252 4.70 12.80 15.73
C SER A 252 5.81 11.77 15.49
N ASP A 253 5.61 10.81 14.60
CA ASP A 253 6.67 9.87 14.18
C ASP A 253 7.86 10.58 13.52
N LEU A 254 7.63 11.78 12.98
CA LEU A 254 8.63 12.65 12.37
C LEU A 254 8.95 13.88 13.23
N GLY A 255 8.44 13.94 14.48
CA GLY A 255 8.67 15.02 15.43
C GLY A 255 7.79 16.26 15.25
N PHE A 256 6.62 16.13 14.60
CA PHE A 256 5.63 17.19 14.42
C PHE A 256 4.38 16.96 15.28
N SER A 257 3.49 17.97 15.40
CA SER A 257 2.26 17.87 16.17
C SER A 257 1.18 17.02 15.48
N ASP A 258 0.45 16.22 16.28
CA ASP A 258 -0.65 15.36 15.82
C ASP A 258 -2.04 16.03 15.96
N GLU A 259 -2.14 17.24 16.51
CA GLU A 259 -3.42 17.87 16.90
C GLU A 259 -4.51 17.83 15.81
N ARG A 260 -4.11 17.95 14.55
CA ARG A 260 -5.05 17.96 13.41
C ARG A 260 -5.35 16.57 12.85
N TYR A 261 -4.70 15.52 13.38
CA TYR A 261 -4.77 14.15 12.84
C TYR A 261 -5.48 13.18 13.77
N ILE A 262 -6.11 13.70 14.84
CA ILE A 262 -6.93 12.88 15.75
C ILE A 262 -8.21 12.50 15.01
N LEU A 263 -8.36 11.21 14.76
CA LEU A 263 -9.54 10.66 14.10
C LEU A 263 -10.67 10.42 15.12
N PRO A 264 -11.96 10.52 14.68
CA PRO A 264 -13.08 10.08 15.48
C PRO A 264 -12.99 8.56 15.77
N LYS A 265 -13.86 8.05 16.62
CA LYS A 265 -13.83 6.63 16.99
C LYS A 265 -14.21 5.74 15.82
N LEU A 266 -13.54 4.58 15.72
CA LEU A 266 -13.96 3.47 14.89
C LEU A 266 -14.70 2.45 15.78
N ILE A 267 -16.01 2.29 15.51
CA ILE A 267 -16.88 1.37 16.23
C ILE A 267 -17.11 0.14 15.36
N THR A 268 -16.65 -1.02 15.80
CA THR A 268 -16.84 -2.28 15.06
C THR A 268 -17.81 -3.16 15.82
N ASN A 269 -18.99 -3.39 15.23
CA ASN A 269 -20.01 -4.28 15.77
C ASN A 269 -19.98 -5.63 15.07
N LYS A 270 -20.20 -6.70 15.80
CA LYS A 270 -20.25 -8.06 15.28
C LYS A 270 -21.68 -8.59 15.35
N HIS A 271 -22.25 -8.94 14.21
CA HIS A 271 -23.61 -9.47 14.08
C HIS A 271 -23.51 -10.92 13.63
N ILE A 272 -23.79 -11.85 14.54
CA ILE A 272 -23.73 -13.30 14.28
C ILE A 272 -25.14 -13.77 13.91
N VAL A 273 -25.30 -14.27 12.70
CA VAL A 273 -26.54 -14.85 12.18
C VAL A 273 -26.50 -16.35 12.38
N LYS A 274 -27.42 -16.89 13.17
CA LYS A 274 -27.48 -18.33 13.45
C LYS A 274 -27.99 -19.12 12.25
N ASN A 275 -27.35 -20.28 12.04
CA ASN A 275 -27.84 -21.27 11.08
C ASN A 275 -28.90 -22.14 11.76
N ASP A 276 -30.17 -22.00 11.37
CA ASP A 276 -31.26 -22.81 11.93
C ASP A 276 -31.37 -24.19 11.24
N LYS A 277 -30.59 -24.45 10.20
CA LYS A 277 -30.60 -25.73 9.50
C LYS A 277 -29.59 -26.68 10.17
N LEU A 278 -30.09 -27.87 10.51
CA LEU A 278 -29.24 -28.96 10.97
C LEU A 278 -28.22 -29.28 9.87
N VAL A 279 -26.94 -29.34 10.24
CA VAL A 279 -25.88 -29.67 9.27
C VAL A 279 -25.80 -31.19 9.19
N GLU A 280 -26.08 -31.73 8.02
CA GLU A 280 -25.83 -33.14 7.69
C GLU A 280 -24.38 -33.25 7.21
N VAL A 281 -23.57 -33.98 8.01
CA VAL A 281 -22.18 -34.31 7.65
C VAL A 281 -22.08 -35.81 7.59
N ASP A 282 -21.68 -36.35 6.45
CA ASP A 282 -21.53 -37.81 6.20
C ASP A 282 -22.77 -38.67 6.56
N GLY A 283 -23.99 -38.16 6.25
CA GLY A 283 -25.23 -38.85 6.51
C GLY A 283 -25.71 -38.86 7.97
N GLN A 284 -25.08 -38.08 8.84
CA GLN A 284 -25.48 -37.91 10.24
C GLN A 284 -25.94 -36.47 10.50
N ILE A 285 -27.14 -36.31 11.05
CA ILE A 285 -27.68 -35.06 11.53
C ILE A 285 -26.99 -34.70 12.83
N GLN A 286 -26.15 -33.66 12.82
CA GLN A 286 -25.50 -33.18 14.05
C GLN A 286 -26.38 -32.13 14.75
N MET A 287 -26.76 -32.41 15.98
CA MET A 287 -27.62 -31.54 16.81
C MET A 287 -26.91 -30.32 17.41
N PHE A 288 -25.61 -30.20 17.24
CA PHE A 288 -24.83 -29.05 17.74
C PHE A 288 -24.10 -28.38 16.59
N ASN A 289 -24.14 -27.04 16.55
CA ASN A 289 -23.35 -26.23 15.64
C ASN A 289 -21.86 -26.46 15.89
N ILE A 290 -21.25 -27.35 15.13
CA ILE A 290 -19.80 -27.52 15.14
C ILE A 290 -19.23 -26.37 14.28
N VAL A 291 -18.35 -25.59 14.88
CA VAL A 291 -17.61 -24.57 14.16
C VAL A 291 -16.95 -25.21 12.95
N ALA A 292 -17.31 -24.75 11.74
CA ALA A 292 -16.83 -25.28 10.47
C ALA A 292 -15.29 -25.38 10.47
N LYS A 293 -14.76 -26.58 10.25
CA LYS A 293 -13.31 -26.86 10.32
C LYS A 293 -12.62 -26.74 8.97
N SER A 294 -13.38 -26.83 7.87
CA SER A 294 -12.83 -26.80 6.52
C SER A 294 -13.37 -25.62 5.71
N PHE A 295 -12.64 -25.20 4.67
CA PHE A 295 -13.12 -24.18 3.73
C PHE A 295 -14.41 -24.56 3.02
N HIS A 296 -14.64 -25.86 2.80
CA HIS A 296 -15.83 -26.36 2.15
C HIS A 296 -17.06 -26.20 3.05
N GLU A 297 -16.92 -26.55 4.31
CA GLU A 297 -17.99 -26.41 5.32
C GLU A 297 -18.36 -24.94 5.53
N ILE A 298 -17.37 -24.05 5.63
CA ILE A 298 -17.61 -22.60 5.75
C ILE A 298 -18.39 -22.08 4.54
N ARG A 299 -18.04 -22.48 3.33
CA ARG A 299 -18.76 -22.05 2.12
C ARG A 299 -20.19 -22.61 2.08
N HIS A 300 -20.39 -23.83 2.51
CA HIS A 300 -21.72 -24.45 2.56
C HIS A 300 -22.63 -23.71 3.55
N GLU A 301 -22.12 -23.42 4.75
CA GLU A 301 -22.84 -22.65 5.76
C GLU A 301 -23.12 -21.22 5.33
N GLN A 302 -22.16 -20.56 4.64
CA GLN A 302 -22.35 -19.24 4.05
C GLN A 302 -23.56 -19.21 3.09
N LYS A 303 -23.74 -20.26 2.27
CA LYS A 303 -24.90 -20.39 1.39
C LYS A 303 -26.21 -20.59 2.15
N GLN A 304 -26.20 -21.40 3.22
CA GLN A 304 -27.40 -21.67 4.01
C GLN A 304 -27.90 -20.44 4.78
N THR A 305 -26.98 -19.59 5.25
CA THR A 305 -27.28 -18.38 6.03
C THR A 305 -27.35 -17.11 5.14
N GLU A 306 -27.14 -17.26 3.83
CA GLU A 306 -26.98 -16.15 2.89
C GLU A 306 -28.12 -15.14 2.98
N GLN A 307 -29.35 -15.59 2.81
CA GLN A 307 -30.52 -14.71 2.83
C GLN A 307 -30.63 -13.92 4.14
N LYS A 308 -30.53 -14.60 5.29
CA LYS A 308 -30.63 -13.96 6.61
C LYS A 308 -29.53 -12.95 6.88
N ARG A 309 -28.30 -13.24 6.40
CA ARG A 309 -27.18 -12.30 6.56
C ARG A 309 -27.39 -11.03 5.75
N PHE A 310 -27.95 -11.14 4.55
CA PHE A 310 -28.22 -9.97 3.72
C PHE A 310 -29.44 -9.18 4.17
N GLU A 311 -30.49 -9.83 4.67
CA GLU A 311 -31.59 -9.16 5.36
C GLU A 311 -31.10 -8.36 6.58
N LYS A 312 -30.23 -8.96 7.39
CA LYS A 312 -29.59 -8.24 8.51
C LYS A 312 -28.72 -7.07 8.04
N ALA A 313 -27.95 -7.24 6.96
CA ALA A 313 -27.14 -6.17 6.38
C ALA A 313 -28.01 -4.99 5.89
N PHE A 314 -29.13 -5.29 5.24
CA PHE A 314 -30.10 -4.27 4.81
C PHE A 314 -30.72 -3.53 6.00
N GLU A 315 -31.17 -4.25 7.04
CA GLU A 315 -31.68 -3.66 8.29
C GLU A 315 -30.67 -2.65 8.90
N LEU A 316 -29.39 -3.02 8.97
CA LEU A 316 -28.33 -2.20 9.56
C LEU A 316 -28.04 -0.92 8.75
N ALA A 317 -28.15 -0.98 7.43
CA ALA A 317 -27.82 0.13 6.52
C ALA A 317 -29.06 0.97 6.14
N ASN A 318 -30.27 0.49 6.42
CA ASN A 318 -31.50 1.18 6.04
C ASN A 318 -31.56 2.59 6.63
N GLY A 319 -31.91 3.57 5.82
CA GLY A 319 -31.98 4.99 6.19
C GLY A 319 -30.61 5.70 6.36
N LYS A 320 -29.49 5.00 6.12
CA LYS A 320 -28.13 5.56 6.25
C LYS A 320 -27.46 5.69 4.87
N THR A 321 -26.49 6.63 4.78
CA THR A 321 -25.47 6.55 3.72
C THR A 321 -24.49 5.46 4.11
N SER A 322 -24.32 4.44 3.25
CA SER A 322 -23.59 3.22 3.64
C SER A 322 -22.94 2.52 2.45
N VAL A 323 -21.92 1.71 2.72
CA VAL A 323 -21.30 0.82 1.75
C VAL A 323 -21.43 -0.63 2.22
N TYR A 324 -21.93 -1.50 1.32
CA TYR A 324 -21.91 -2.94 1.50
C TYR A 324 -20.68 -3.52 0.82
N TRP A 325 -19.78 -4.14 1.60
CA TRP A 325 -18.59 -4.82 1.10
C TRP A 325 -18.88 -6.32 0.93
N VAL A 326 -19.22 -6.69 -0.28
CA VAL A 326 -19.54 -8.10 -0.65
C VAL A 326 -18.33 -8.81 -1.26
N ASN A 327 -18.39 -10.15 -1.34
CA ASN A 327 -17.31 -10.98 -1.86
C ASN A 327 -17.60 -11.57 -3.24
N THR A 328 -18.87 -11.90 -3.54
CA THR A 328 -19.31 -12.57 -4.77
C THR A 328 -20.36 -11.76 -5.54
N ASN A 329 -20.64 -12.11 -6.79
CA ASN A 329 -21.70 -11.47 -7.56
C ASN A 329 -23.08 -11.86 -7.04
N ASN A 330 -23.24 -13.13 -6.60
CA ASN A 330 -24.50 -13.62 -6.04
C ASN A 330 -24.91 -12.80 -4.79
N GLU A 331 -23.95 -12.48 -3.93
CA GLU A 331 -24.16 -11.61 -2.77
C GLU A 331 -24.64 -10.21 -3.18
N SER A 332 -24.07 -9.65 -4.26
CA SER A 332 -24.53 -8.38 -4.82
C SER A 332 -25.97 -8.48 -5.35
N ASP A 333 -26.30 -9.58 -6.04
CA ASP A 333 -27.65 -9.78 -6.62
C ASP A 333 -28.71 -9.84 -5.51
N ILE A 334 -28.43 -10.52 -4.41
CA ILE A 334 -29.35 -10.61 -3.25
C ILE A 334 -29.57 -9.22 -2.64
N LEU A 335 -28.49 -8.46 -2.42
CA LEU A 335 -28.60 -7.12 -1.85
C LEU A 335 -29.33 -6.15 -2.78
N ASN A 336 -29.11 -6.21 -4.10
CA ASN A 336 -29.85 -5.39 -5.06
C ASN A 336 -31.36 -5.68 -5.05
N ASN A 337 -31.75 -6.93 -4.79
CA ASN A 337 -33.16 -7.28 -4.67
C ASN A 337 -33.78 -6.80 -3.34
N LEU A 338 -32.99 -6.72 -2.28
CA LEU A 338 -33.44 -6.25 -0.96
C LEU A 338 -33.45 -4.72 -0.84
N ASP A 339 -32.45 -4.07 -1.45
CA ASP A 339 -32.21 -2.64 -1.37
C ASP A 339 -32.25 -1.98 -2.74
N SER A 340 -33.44 -1.55 -3.15
CA SER A 340 -33.67 -0.91 -4.47
C SER A 340 -33.01 0.47 -4.62
N GLU A 341 -32.58 1.12 -3.52
CA GLU A 341 -31.86 2.40 -3.57
C GLU A 341 -30.34 2.21 -3.62
N ALA A 342 -29.83 1.00 -3.49
CA ALA A 342 -28.42 0.72 -3.58
C ALA A 342 -27.94 0.63 -5.03
N VAL A 343 -26.78 1.22 -5.31
CA VAL A 343 -26.14 1.13 -6.63
C VAL A 343 -24.96 0.17 -6.57
N GLU A 344 -24.91 -0.76 -7.51
CA GLU A 344 -23.86 -1.78 -7.55
C GLU A 344 -22.71 -1.40 -8.48
N ILE A 345 -21.48 -1.79 -8.11
CA ILE A 345 -20.33 -1.82 -9.00
C ILE A 345 -19.91 -3.26 -9.27
N ARG A 346 -19.94 -3.66 -10.56
CA ARG A 346 -19.50 -4.99 -11.02
C ARG A 346 -18.17 -4.96 -11.74
N GLY A 347 -17.43 -6.07 -11.62
CA GLY A 347 -16.19 -6.27 -12.37
C GLY A 347 -16.34 -6.16 -13.89
N SER A 348 -17.50 -6.59 -14.43
CA SER A 348 -17.85 -6.55 -15.84
C SER A 348 -18.19 -5.16 -16.40
N PHE A 349 -18.42 -4.16 -15.54
CA PHE A 349 -18.69 -2.80 -16.02
C PHE A 349 -17.43 -2.19 -16.66
N SER A 350 -17.64 -1.32 -17.67
CA SER A 350 -16.55 -0.53 -18.24
C SER A 350 -15.87 0.31 -17.16
N ILE A 351 -14.63 0.67 -17.43
CA ILE A 351 -13.84 1.52 -16.51
C ILE A 351 -14.57 2.84 -16.28
N ASP A 352 -15.04 3.49 -17.34
CA ASP A 352 -15.73 4.77 -17.27
C ASP A 352 -17.02 4.68 -16.41
N LYS A 353 -17.83 3.63 -16.58
CA LYS A 353 -19.03 3.42 -15.74
C LYS A 353 -18.70 3.22 -14.26
N LYS A 354 -17.58 2.53 -13.95
CA LYS A 354 -17.13 2.38 -12.56
C LYS A 354 -16.70 3.72 -11.97
N GLU A 355 -15.96 4.51 -12.74
CA GLU A 355 -15.52 5.85 -12.35
C GLU A 355 -16.73 6.76 -12.07
N ASP A 356 -17.74 6.78 -12.96
CA ASP A 356 -18.96 7.59 -12.78
C ASP A 356 -19.73 7.22 -11.50
N ILE A 357 -19.93 5.93 -11.22
CA ILE A 357 -20.63 5.50 -9.99
C ILE A 357 -19.86 5.90 -8.75
N LEU A 358 -18.52 5.73 -8.76
CA LEU A 358 -17.67 6.06 -7.62
C LEU A 358 -17.64 7.57 -7.35
N MET A 359 -17.65 8.39 -8.40
CA MET A 359 -17.73 9.84 -8.29
C MET A 359 -19.07 10.26 -7.70
N ASN A 360 -20.18 9.76 -8.26
CA ASN A 360 -21.53 10.05 -7.76
C ASN A 360 -21.70 9.64 -6.28
N PHE A 361 -21.08 8.53 -5.86
CA PHE A 361 -21.08 8.17 -4.44
C PHE A 361 -20.24 9.14 -3.61
N ALA A 362 -19.04 9.53 -4.06
CA ALA A 362 -18.18 10.48 -3.36
C ALA A 362 -18.81 11.87 -3.21
N GLU A 363 -19.61 12.29 -4.17
CA GLU A 363 -20.39 13.55 -4.16
C GLU A 363 -21.67 13.46 -3.33
N GLY A 364 -22.05 12.26 -2.84
CA GLY A 364 -23.25 12.04 -2.04
C GLY A 364 -24.54 11.87 -2.84
N ASN A 365 -24.47 11.79 -4.18
CA ASN A 365 -25.64 11.56 -5.06
C ASN A 365 -26.18 10.13 -4.93
N ILE A 366 -25.33 9.17 -4.53
CA ILE A 366 -25.70 7.79 -4.22
C ILE A 366 -25.64 7.60 -2.71
N LYS A 367 -26.74 7.14 -2.10
CA LYS A 367 -26.80 6.90 -0.64
C LYS A 367 -26.18 5.58 -0.23
N ARG A 368 -26.43 4.50 -1.00
CA ARG A 368 -25.92 3.18 -0.66
C ARG A 368 -25.22 2.55 -1.85
N LEU A 369 -24.01 2.02 -1.60
CA LEU A 369 -23.15 1.43 -2.62
C LEU A 369 -22.90 -0.04 -2.30
N ILE A 370 -23.10 -0.93 -3.28
CA ILE A 370 -22.71 -2.34 -3.20
C ILE A 370 -21.44 -2.54 -4.02
N THR A 371 -20.35 -2.99 -3.37
CA THR A 371 -19.09 -3.17 -4.06
C THR A 371 -18.22 -4.24 -3.40
N LYS A 372 -17.13 -4.61 -4.06
CA LYS A 372 -16.12 -5.54 -3.54
C LYS A 372 -14.85 -4.78 -3.15
N ALA A 373 -14.27 -5.11 -2.01
CA ALA A 373 -13.04 -4.49 -1.51
C ALA A 373 -11.90 -4.52 -2.53
N LYS A 374 -11.79 -5.58 -3.33
CA LYS A 374 -10.79 -5.69 -4.42
C LYS A 374 -10.95 -4.66 -5.53
N MET A 375 -12.17 -4.19 -5.78
CA MET A 375 -12.45 -3.27 -6.90
C MET A 375 -12.32 -1.81 -6.49
N THR A 376 -12.72 -1.48 -5.28
CA THR A 376 -12.87 -0.10 -4.82
C THR A 376 -12.15 0.18 -3.52
N GLY A 377 -11.47 -0.80 -2.96
CA GLY A 377 -10.71 -0.66 -1.72
C GLY A 377 -9.53 0.31 -1.80
N MET A 378 -9.14 0.82 -2.99
CA MET A 378 -7.97 1.69 -3.16
C MET A 378 -8.37 3.08 -3.68
N GLY A 379 -7.84 4.14 -3.05
CA GLY A 379 -7.69 5.49 -3.60
C GLY A 379 -8.76 6.51 -3.25
N LEU A 380 -10.05 6.21 -3.18
CA LEU A 380 -11.11 7.20 -3.05
C LEU A 380 -11.38 7.68 -1.61
N ASN A 381 -11.88 8.90 -1.47
CA ASN A 381 -12.23 9.56 -0.21
C ASN A 381 -13.74 9.55 -0.01
N TRP A 382 -14.23 8.94 1.08
CA TRP A 382 -15.64 8.84 1.39
C TRP A 382 -15.99 9.34 2.80
N GLN A 383 -15.41 10.50 3.20
CA GLN A 383 -15.65 11.09 4.52
C GLN A 383 -17.09 11.57 4.74
N HIS A 384 -17.89 11.75 3.66
CA HIS A 384 -19.32 12.04 3.75
C HIS A 384 -20.12 10.86 4.29
N CYS A 385 -19.57 9.64 4.21
CA CYS A 385 -20.14 8.40 4.70
C CYS A 385 -19.42 7.97 5.97
N ASN A 386 -20.15 7.59 7.01
CA ASN A 386 -19.59 7.12 8.28
C ASN A 386 -20.14 5.76 8.71
N HIS A 387 -20.82 5.06 7.82
CA HIS A 387 -21.39 3.74 8.08
C HIS A 387 -21.04 2.74 6.99
N THR A 388 -20.75 1.50 7.38
CA THR A 388 -20.48 0.44 6.41
C THR A 388 -20.86 -0.92 6.96
N VAL A 389 -21.32 -1.80 6.08
CA VAL A 389 -21.57 -3.21 6.37
C VAL A 389 -20.51 -4.06 5.67
N PHE A 390 -19.79 -4.85 6.44
CA PHE A 390 -18.66 -5.64 5.97
C PHE A 390 -18.91 -7.14 6.15
N PHE A 391 -18.76 -7.90 5.07
CA PHE A 391 -18.76 -9.35 5.10
C PHE A 391 -17.31 -9.85 5.13
N PRO A 392 -16.79 -10.29 6.29
CA PRO A 392 -15.38 -10.55 6.49
C PRO A 392 -14.78 -11.59 5.54
N THR A 393 -13.55 -11.31 5.10
CA THR A 393 -12.67 -12.22 4.37
C THR A 393 -11.43 -12.52 5.19
N TRP A 394 -10.55 -13.41 4.71
CA TRP A 394 -9.26 -13.70 5.33
C TRP A 394 -8.20 -12.61 5.11
N SER A 395 -8.53 -11.52 4.38
CA SER A 395 -7.59 -10.47 4.00
C SER A 395 -7.70 -9.25 4.90
N TYR A 396 -6.72 -9.06 5.77
CA TYR A 396 -6.55 -7.84 6.56
C TYR A 396 -6.45 -6.59 5.68
N GLU A 397 -5.64 -6.64 4.61
CA GLU A 397 -5.43 -5.51 3.71
C GLU A 397 -6.74 -4.99 3.11
N GLN A 398 -7.61 -5.92 2.64
CA GLN A 398 -8.91 -5.55 2.09
C GLN A 398 -9.81 -4.88 3.14
N TYR A 399 -9.85 -5.43 4.35
CA TYR A 399 -10.58 -4.82 5.47
C TYR A 399 -10.03 -3.43 5.79
N TYR A 400 -8.73 -3.33 6.02
CA TYR A 400 -8.07 -2.07 6.36
C TYR A 400 -8.32 -1.00 5.30
N GLN A 401 -8.06 -1.29 4.05
CA GLN A 401 -8.26 -0.34 2.95
C GLN A 401 -9.73 0.07 2.79
N SER A 402 -10.68 -0.86 3.01
CA SER A 402 -12.11 -0.54 2.98
C SER A 402 -12.51 0.44 4.09
N ILE A 403 -12.08 0.18 5.33
CA ILE A 403 -12.38 1.07 6.47
C ILE A 403 -11.74 2.43 6.32
N ARG A 404 -10.51 2.48 5.80
CA ARG A 404 -9.76 3.74 5.62
C ARG A 404 -10.29 4.63 4.48
N ARG A 405 -11.39 4.25 3.80
CA ARG A 405 -12.19 5.12 2.93
C ARG A 405 -12.98 6.14 3.74
N PHE A 406 -13.48 5.72 4.87
CA PHE A 406 -14.34 6.47 5.78
C PHE A 406 -13.55 7.05 6.94
N TRP A 407 -12.77 6.21 7.62
CA TRP A 407 -12.02 6.53 8.82
C TRP A 407 -10.64 7.09 8.48
N ARG A 408 -10.61 8.37 8.17
CA ARG A 408 -9.41 9.09 7.71
C ARG A 408 -9.49 10.57 8.06
N PHE A 409 -8.39 11.30 7.87
CA PHE A 409 -8.33 12.75 8.06
C PHE A 409 -9.48 13.44 7.33
N GLY A 410 -10.17 14.36 8.04
CA GLY A 410 -11.35 15.07 7.54
C GLY A 410 -12.70 14.40 7.89
N GLN A 411 -12.71 13.18 8.42
CA GLN A 411 -13.91 12.57 8.99
C GLN A 411 -14.28 13.27 10.30
N LYS A 412 -15.53 13.69 10.42
CA LYS A 412 -16.03 14.43 11.59
C LYS A 412 -16.85 13.57 12.55
N ASN A 413 -17.38 12.46 12.06
CA ASN A 413 -18.28 11.57 12.79
C ASN A 413 -17.59 10.25 13.14
N ASP A 414 -18.03 9.63 14.23
CA ASP A 414 -17.63 8.26 14.53
C ASP A 414 -17.99 7.33 13.37
N VAL A 415 -17.07 6.47 12.97
CA VAL A 415 -17.29 5.53 11.88
C VAL A 415 -17.76 4.20 12.44
N VAL A 416 -18.88 3.71 11.92
CA VAL A 416 -19.48 2.44 12.34
C VAL A 416 -19.25 1.40 11.25
N CYS A 417 -18.61 0.29 11.60
CA CYS A 417 -18.45 -0.90 10.77
C CYS A 417 -19.24 -2.06 11.37
N ASP A 418 -20.35 -2.41 10.74
CA ASP A 418 -21.16 -3.57 11.12
C ASP A 418 -20.66 -4.81 10.35
N MET A 419 -20.04 -5.74 11.05
CA MET A 419 -19.59 -7.03 10.48
C MET A 419 -20.69 -8.06 10.61
N VAL A 420 -21.17 -8.59 9.47
CA VAL A 420 -22.21 -9.62 9.44
C VAL A 420 -21.60 -10.96 9.06
N ILE A 421 -21.70 -11.94 9.98
CA ILE A 421 -21.14 -13.27 9.85
C ILE A 421 -22.15 -14.35 10.22
N SER A 422 -21.91 -15.59 9.79
CA SER A 422 -22.57 -16.78 10.35
C SER A 422 -21.76 -17.36 11.52
N ASP A 423 -22.36 -18.27 12.28
CA ASP A 423 -21.68 -18.97 13.39
C ASP A 423 -20.37 -19.63 12.93
N GLY A 424 -20.36 -20.33 11.78
CA GLY A 424 -19.18 -20.99 11.24
C GLY A 424 -18.09 -20.06 10.73
N GLN A 425 -18.40 -18.78 10.51
CA GLN A 425 -17.42 -17.76 10.10
C GLN A 425 -16.66 -17.14 11.29
N THR A 426 -16.96 -17.50 12.53
CA THR A 426 -16.27 -16.97 13.72
C THR A 426 -14.76 -17.14 13.62
N ARG A 427 -14.29 -18.25 13.04
CA ARG A 427 -12.84 -18.49 12.81
C ARG A 427 -12.25 -17.52 11.78
N VAL A 428 -13.01 -17.13 10.75
CA VAL A 428 -12.59 -16.14 9.76
C VAL A 428 -12.34 -14.80 10.45
N LEU A 429 -13.28 -14.40 11.33
CA LEU A 429 -13.18 -13.17 12.09
C LEU A 429 -11.98 -13.18 13.05
N GLN A 430 -11.80 -14.24 13.82
CA GLN A 430 -10.63 -14.41 14.71
C GLN A 430 -9.30 -14.32 13.93
N THR A 431 -9.23 -14.96 12.77
CA THR A 431 -8.04 -14.87 11.90
C THR A 431 -7.81 -13.45 11.37
N LEU A 432 -8.89 -12.75 11.00
CA LEU A 432 -8.80 -11.36 10.57
C LEU A 432 -8.29 -10.46 11.71
N GLU A 433 -8.80 -10.63 12.92
CA GLU A 433 -8.36 -9.91 14.11
C GLU A 433 -6.89 -10.17 14.44
N GLN A 434 -6.45 -11.42 14.42
CA GLN A 434 -5.04 -11.78 14.62
C GLN A 434 -4.13 -11.16 13.56
N LYS A 435 -4.54 -11.16 12.28
CA LYS A 435 -3.79 -10.52 11.20
C LYS A 435 -3.77 -9.00 11.35
N THR A 436 -4.88 -8.41 11.81
CA THR A 436 -4.96 -6.98 12.12
C THR A 436 -3.96 -6.60 13.19
N GLN A 437 -3.93 -7.34 14.29
CA GLN A 437 -3.01 -7.10 15.39
C GLN A 437 -1.54 -7.25 14.95
N LYS A 438 -1.22 -8.32 14.23
CA LYS A 438 0.13 -8.54 13.67
C LYS A 438 0.56 -7.41 12.73
N ALA A 439 -0.33 -6.96 11.85
CA ALA A 439 -0.01 -5.89 10.90
C ALA A 439 0.23 -4.54 11.62
N ILE A 440 -0.55 -4.26 12.67
CA ILE A 440 -0.34 -3.07 13.52
C ILE A 440 1.02 -3.14 14.21
N GLU A 441 1.33 -4.26 14.87
CA GLU A 441 2.62 -4.48 15.56
C GLU A 441 3.80 -4.41 14.60
N LEU A 442 3.69 -5.01 13.42
CA LEU A 442 4.70 -4.98 12.37
C LEU A 442 4.98 -3.54 11.92
N TYR A 443 3.92 -2.78 11.67
CA TYR A 443 4.04 -1.39 11.23
C TYR A 443 4.60 -0.48 12.33
N GLU A 444 4.18 -0.66 13.58
CA GLU A 444 4.68 0.09 14.73
C GLU A 444 6.17 -0.21 14.98
N ASN A 445 6.55 -1.48 14.96
CA ASN A 445 7.95 -1.88 15.07
C ASN A 445 8.80 -1.31 13.93
N LEU A 446 8.29 -1.36 12.70
CA LEU A 446 8.96 -0.81 11.54
C LEU A 446 9.15 0.72 11.69
N THR A 447 8.09 1.45 12.02
CA THR A 447 8.11 2.91 12.20
C THR A 447 9.07 3.31 13.32
N LYS A 448 8.98 2.67 14.47
CA LYS A 448 9.85 2.93 15.63
C LYS A 448 11.32 2.69 15.31
N ASN A 449 11.65 1.56 14.70
CA ASN A 449 13.04 1.20 14.42
C ASN A 449 13.64 2.04 13.28
N VAL A 450 12.85 2.34 12.24
CA VAL A 450 13.28 3.22 11.15
C VAL A 450 13.53 4.64 11.67
N ASN A 451 12.65 5.19 12.51
CA ASN A 451 12.77 6.54 13.02
C ASN A 451 13.84 6.65 14.12
N ASN A 452 14.02 5.66 14.98
CA ASN A 452 15.10 5.63 15.96
C ASN A 452 16.48 5.66 15.28
N SER A 453 16.66 4.95 14.18
CA SER A 453 17.90 5.00 13.41
C SER A 453 18.18 6.41 12.85
N PHE A 454 17.15 7.18 12.55
CA PHE A 454 17.24 8.57 12.12
C PHE A 454 17.68 9.51 13.26
N ILE A 455 17.12 9.32 14.46
CA ILE A 455 17.46 10.12 15.66
C ILE A 455 18.90 9.84 16.12
N ASP A 456 19.32 8.59 16.09
CA ASP A 456 20.68 8.19 16.46
C ASP A 456 21.72 8.79 15.50
N HIS A 457 21.49 8.75 14.20
CA HIS A 457 22.36 9.41 13.22
C HIS A 457 22.38 10.93 13.38
N LYS A 458 21.26 11.56 13.75
CA LYS A 458 21.21 13.01 14.00
C LYS A 458 21.97 13.39 15.27
N LYS A 459 21.96 12.55 16.31
CA LYS A 459 22.75 12.73 17.53
C LYS A 459 24.25 12.54 17.29
N GLU A 460 24.65 11.59 16.44
CA GLU A 460 26.04 11.40 16.04
C GLU A 460 26.58 12.57 15.20
N PHE A 461 25.74 13.15 14.33
CA PHE A 461 26.11 14.32 13.52
C PHE A 461 26.22 15.62 14.32
N ASN A 462 25.50 15.75 15.42
CA ASN A 462 25.54 16.90 16.34
C ASN A 462 26.56 16.74 17.50
N LYS A 463 27.35 15.69 17.53
CA LYS A 463 28.53 15.65 18.40
C LYS A 463 29.49 16.69 17.89
N GLU A 464 29.64 17.79 18.62
CA GLU A 464 30.70 18.79 18.43
C GLU A 464 32.03 18.07 18.22
N ILE A 465 32.69 18.38 17.11
CA ILE A 465 34.06 17.95 16.89
C ILE A 465 34.87 18.65 17.98
N ILE A 466 35.14 17.95 19.07
CA ILE A 466 36.07 18.44 20.12
C ILE A 466 37.42 18.52 19.43
N LYS A 467 37.82 19.74 19.05
CA LYS A 467 39.18 19.97 18.54
C LYS A 467 40.17 19.56 19.63
N PRO A 468 41.10 18.68 19.33
CA PRO A 468 42.13 18.36 20.28
C PRO A 468 42.87 19.63 20.71
N LYS A 469 43.14 19.79 22.01
CA LYS A 469 43.77 20.99 22.59
C LYS A 469 45.23 21.24 22.15
N PHE A 470 45.74 20.48 21.19
CA PHE A 470 47.08 20.57 20.64
C PHE A 470 47.14 20.99 19.15
N LEU A 471 46.05 21.54 18.64
CA LEU A 471 46.02 22.25 17.35
C LEU A 471 45.70 23.72 17.58
#